data_622c1c89100fca2459e73577a0448e0a
#
_entry.id   622c1c89100fca2459e73577a0448e0a
#
_cell.length_a   1.000
_cell.length_b   1.000
_cell.length_c   1.000
_cell.angle_alpha   90.00
_cell.angle_beta   90.00
_cell.angle_gamma   90.00
#
_symmetry.space_group_name_H-M   'P 1'
#
loop_
_entity.id
_entity.type
_entity.pdbx_description
1 polymer ?
#
loop_
_entity_poly.entity_id
_entity_poly.type
_entity_poly.pdbx_seq_one_letter_code
_entity_poly.pdbx_strand_id
1 'polypeptide(L)'
;MARVLSIFLLTLFLWSLSFCKEPVQKPELEGFVVKNVIHPNNNPYNQDKVELGKLLYFDKRLSLKGDTNCAICHSVEIQNSEVVSAPRNKIHKSVAPPLTNVALYKDVFTDPQANDLEEIVKERVHTAIMLKDEKTIVARLSQVPEYRELFEKSFGSPGITMDRIVKAISTFERTIISKNSKFDRYVMGEESALSPSQKRGLDVFMNKAKCTQCHKGPNFSDSEQHTTGLKGITQKIRTPSLRDVSKKSEFMHNGEFTKLEDVVNHFVKGGSKGSISDPLLKPSAISEEEKKDLIEFLRSLEGESHPLEMPKIPRA
;
A
#
# COMPACT_ATOMS: atom_id res chain seq x y z
N MET A 1 -43.88 -13.34 -76.89
CA MET A 1 -42.44 -13.48 -76.53
C MET A 1 -42.07 -12.32 -75.65
N ALA A 2 -42.11 -12.55 -74.32
CA ALA A 2 -41.80 -11.54 -73.31
C ALA A 2 -40.48 -11.95 -72.63
N ARG A 3 -39.46 -11.13 -72.73
CA ARG A 3 -38.18 -11.27 -72.05
C ARG A 3 -38.30 -10.67 -70.68
N VAL A 4 -38.14 -11.52 -69.62
CA VAL A 4 -38.03 -11.13 -68.24
C VAL A 4 -36.57 -10.77 -67.96
N LEU A 5 -36.34 -9.50 -67.58
CA LEU A 5 -35.02 -9.02 -67.15
C LEU A 5 -34.89 -9.19 -65.59
N SER A 6 -34.08 -10.13 -65.18
CA SER A 6 -33.76 -10.30 -63.72
C SER A 6 -32.67 -9.32 -63.34
N ILE A 7 -33.04 -8.38 -62.47
CA ILE A 7 -32.09 -7.46 -61.79
C ILE A 7 -31.57 -8.14 -60.54
N PHE A 8 -30.28 -8.51 -60.52
CA PHE A 8 -29.58 -8.94 -59.35
C PHE A 8 -29.15 -7.70 -58.51
N LEU A 9 -29.82 -7.47 -57.40
CA LEU A 9 -29.37 -6.52 -56.42
C LEU A 9 -28.25 -7.16 -55.57
N LEU A 10 -27.01 -6.71 -55.79
CA LEU A 10 -25.86 -7.03 -54.96
C LEU A 10 -25.88 -6.14 -53.74
N THR A 11 -26.34 -6.63 -52.59
CA THR A 11 -26.20 -5.98 -51.29
C THR A 11 -24.79 -6.20 -50.77
N LEU A 12 -23.97 -5.17 -50.89
CA LEU A 12 -22.67 -5.09 -50.24
C LEU A 12 -22.87 -4.95 -48.73
N PHE A 13 -22.70 -6.03 -47.97
CA PHE A 13 -22.58 -6.04 -46.52
C PHE A 13 -21.17 -5.50 -46.17
N LEU A 14 -21.06 -4.21 -45.88
CA LEU A 14 -19.88 -3.61 -45.26
C LEU A 14 -19.78 -4.12 -43.80
N TRP A 15 -19.07 -5.20 -43.61
CA TRP A 15 -18.60 -5.59 -42.29
C TRP A 15 -17.57 -4.56 -41.84
N SER A 16 -17.99 -3.63 -40.96
CA SER A 16 -17.06 -2.79 -40.19
C SER A 16 -16.31 -3.70 -39.23
N LEU A 17 -15.14 -4.16 -39.65
CA LEU A 17 -14.15 -4.75 -38.74
C LEU A 17 -13.72 -3.66 -37.76
N SER A 18 -14.39 -3.60 -36.60
CA SER A 18 -13.83 -2.93 -35.44
C SER A 18 -12.53 -3.64 -35.08
N PHE A 19 -11.42 -3.13 -35.58
CA PHE A 19 -10.10 -3.49 -35.08
C PHE A 19 -10.06 -3.10 -33.60
N CYS A 20 -10.31 -4.05 -32.72
CA CYS A 20 -9.93 -3.94 -31.32
C CYS A 20 -8.40 -3.81 -31.34
N LYS A 21 -7.87 -2.58 -31.23
CA LYS A 21 -6.43 -2.37 -31.08
C LYS A 21 -6.03 -3.12 -29.81
N GLU A 22 -5.14 -4.10 -29.95
CA GLU A 22 -4.52 -4.71 -28.79
C GLU A 22 -3.91 -3.63 -27.90
N PRO A 23 -4.06 -3.76 -26.56
CA PRO A 23 -3.51 -2.77 -25.66
C PRO A 23 -1.99 -2.69 -25.83
N VAL A 24 -1.48 -1.48 -26.05
CA VAL A 24 -0.04 -1.24 -26.15
C VAL A 24 0.59 -1.46 -24.78
N GLN A 25 1.27 -2.55 -24.61
CA GLN A 25 2.01 -2.85 -23.37
C GLN A 25 3.22 -1.93 -23.25
N LYS A 26 3.60 -1.60 -22.01
CA LYS A 26 4.73 -0.73 -21.65
C LYS A 26 5.71 -1.53 -20.77
N PRO A 27 6.54 -2.40 -21.40
CA PRO A 27 7.40 -3.34 -20.66
C PRO A 27 8.31 -2.66 -19.64
N GLU A 28 8.77 -1.43 -19.94
CA GLU A 28 9.62 -0.65 -19.05
C GLU A 28 8.93 -0.20 -17.74
N LEU A 29 7.59 -0.18 -17.73
CA LEU A 29 6.78 0.21 -16.57
C LEU A 29 6.15 -0.99 -15.84
N GLU A 30 6.21 -2.20 -16.43
CA GLU A 30 5.58 -3.39 -15.84
C GLU A 30 6.10 -3.72 -14.43
N GLY A 31 7.35 -3.37 -14.13
CA GLY A 31 7.94 -3.56 -12.81
C GLY A 31 7.30 -2.71 -11.71
N PHE A 32 6.49 -1.71 -12.08
CA PHE A 32 5.79 -0.83 -11.14
C PHE A 32 4.34 -1.28 -10.84
N VAL A 33 3.83 -2.31 -11.54
CA VAL A 33 2.46 -2.79 -11.32
C VAL A 33 2.42 -3.88 -10.27
N VAL A 34 1.43 -3.81 -9.37
CA VAL A 34 1.20 -4.86 -8.38
C VAL A 34 0.62 -6.09 -9.08
N LYS A 35 1.40 -7.16 -9.16
CA LYS A 35 0.93 -8.43 -9.75
C LYS A 35 0.25 -9.29 -8.68
N ASN A 36 1.02 -9.96 -7.85
CA ASN A 36 0.52 -10.86 -6.81
C ASN A 36 1.18 -10.57 -5.47
N VAL A 37 0.43 -10.77 -4.39
CA VAL A 37 0.97 -10.80 -3.04
C VAL A 37 1.38 -12.22 -2.71
N ILE A 38 2.61 -12.39 -2.26
CA ILE A 38 3.17 -13.71 -1.90
C ILE A 38 2.85 -14.00 -0.44
N HIS A 39 2.41 -15.22 -0.18
CA HIS A 39 2.22 -15.77 1.16
C HIS A 39 3.33 -16.80 1.41
N PRO A 40 4.03 -16.77 2.55
CA PRO A 40 5.11 -17.70 2.82
C PRO A 40 4.57 -19.12 3.08
N ASN A 41 5.38 -20.14 2.79
CA ASN A 41 4.98 -21.55 2.92
C ASN A 41 4.52 -21.93 4.33
N ASN A 42 5.10 -21.31 5.37
CA ASN A 42 4.75 -21.54 6.77
C ASN A 42 3.53 -20.71 7.23
N ASN A 43 3.01 -19.84 6.36
CA ASN A 43 1.76 -19.11 6.55
C ASN A 43 1.02 -18.91 5.24
N PRO A 44 0.55 -20.00 4.58
CA PRO A 44 -0.18 -19.92 3.32
C PRO A 44 -1.49 -19.16 3.49
N TYR A 45 -1.96 -18.55 2.39
CA TYR A 45 -3.25 -17.87 2.36
C TYR A 45 -4.38 -18.79 2.81
N ASN A 46 -5.27 -18.23 3.63
CA ASN A 46 -6.52 -18.84 4.05
C ASN A 46 -7.50 -17.74 4.42
N GLN A 47 -8.71 -17.77 3.86
CA GLN A 47 -9.71 -16.73 4.09
C GLN A 47 -10.13 -16.66 5.57
N ASP A 48 -10.22 -17.78 6.27
CA ASP A 48 -10.56 -17.80 7.70
C ASP A 48 -9.46 -17.11 8.54
N LYS A 49 -8.19 -17.25 8.13
CA LYS A 49 -7.09 -16.49 8.76
C LYS A 49 -7.16 -14.99 8.48
N VAL A 50 -7.63 -14.58 7.30
CA VAL A 50 -7.84 -13.17 6.98
C VAL A 50 -8.90 -12.58 7.92
N GLU A 51 -10.04 -13.26 8.07
CA GLU A 51 -11.13 -12.79 8.94
C GLU A 51 -10.71 -12.76 10.41
N LEU A 52 -10.04 -13.82 10.88
CA LEU A 52 -9.48 -13.87 12.22
C LEU A 52 -8.45 -12.75 12.44
N GLY A 53 -7.54 -12.55 11.50
CA GLY A 53 -6.53 -11.50 11.54
C GLY A 53 -7.15 -10.10 11.61
N LYS A 54 -8.20 -9.85 10.82
CA LYS A 54 -8.99 -8.62 10.86
C LYS A 54 -9.60 -8.38 12.25
N LEU A 55 -10.23 -9.40 12.85
CA LEU A 55 -10.77 -9.30 14.20
C LEU A 55 -9.68 -8.94 15.21
N LEU A 56 -8.56 -9.65 15.18
CA LEU A 56 -7.43 -9.43 16.08
C LEU A 56 -6.81 -8.03 15.90
N TYR A 57 -6.69 -7.54 14.67
CA TYR A 57 -6.16 -6.21 14.36
C TYR A 57 -6.96 -5.08 15.04
N PHE A 58 -8.27 -5.24 15.17
CA PHE A 58 -9.16 -4.28 15.83
C PHE A 58 -9.41 -4.57 17.30
N ASP A 59 -8.94 -5.69 17.84
CA ASP A 59 -9.25 -6.11 19.20
C ASP A 59 -8.30 -5.53 20.24
N LYS A 60 -8.82 -4.71 21.14
CA LYS A 60 -8.05 -4.08 22.22
C LYS A 60 -7.53 -5.10 23.26
N ARG A 61 -8.08 -6.32 23.30
CA ARG A 61 -7.60 -7.39 24.19
C ARG A 61 -6.19 -7.86 23.88
N LEU A 62 -5.67 -7.53 22.68
CA LEU A 62 -4.26 -7.73 22.34
C LEU A 62 -3.33 -6.81 23.14
N SER A 63 -3.81 -5.68 23.65
CA SER A 63 -2.98 -4.80 24.47
C SER A 63 -3.04 -5.20 25.94
N LEU A 64 -1.92 -4.99 26.64
CA LEU A 64 -1.80 -5.35 28.06
C LEU A 64 -2.87 -4.67 28.91
N LYS A 65 -3.14 -3.39 28.66
CA LYS A 65 -4.15 -2.58 29.37
C LYS A 65 -5.57 -2.74 28.81
N GLY A 66 -5.75 -3.36 27.65
CA GLY A 66 -7.04 -3.46 26.98
C GLY A 66 -7.56 -2.13 26.40
N ASP A 67 -6.69 -1.17 26.16
CA ASP A 67 -7.04 0.20 25.77
C ASP A 67 -6.66 0.56 24.33
N THR A 68 -5.77 -0.21 23.71
CA THR A 68 -5.26 0.05 22.35
C THR A 68 -5.31 -1.17 21.44
N ASN A 69 -5.22 -0.95 20.14
CA ASN A 69 -5.12 -1.98 19.10
C ASN A 69 -4.29 -1.45 17.92
N CYS A 70 -4.08 -2.29 16.91
CA CYS A 70 -3.26 -1.89 15.75
C CYS A 70 -3.88 -0.73 14.97
N ALA A 71 -5.20 -0.69 14.82
CA ALA A 71 -5.92 0.33 14.06
C ALA A 71 -5.82 1.74 14.66
N ILE A 72 -5.56 1.87 15.97
CA ILE A 72 -5.38 3.18 16.62
C ILE A 72 -4.11 3.88 16.13
N CYS A 73 -3.05 3.12 15.82
CA CYS A 73 -1.78 3.67 15.34
C CYS A 73 -1.62 3.57 13.82
N HIS A 74 -2.09 2.50 13.22
CA HIS A 74 -1.99 2.28 11.78
C HIS A 74 -3.35 2.53 11.13
N SER A 75 -3.45 3.67 10.44
CA SER A 75 -4.68 4.00 9.72
C SER A 75 -4.94 2.99 8.61
N VAL A 76 -6.17 2.55 8.55
CA VAL A 76 -6.76 1.83 7.42
C VAL A 76 -8.01 2.58 7.00
N GLU A 77 -8.33 2.56 5.72
CA GLU A 77 -9.58 3.13 5.25
C GLU A 77 -10.73 2.26 5.77
N ILE A 78 -11.61 2.85 6.59
CA ILE A 78 -12.77 2.16 7.15
C ILE A 78 -14.02 2.72 6.46
N GLN A 79 -14.90 1.85 6.01
CA GLN A 79 -16.15 2.23 5.36
C GLN A 79 -17.00 3.10 6.31
N ASN A 80 -17.47 4.26 5.81
CA ASN A 80 -18.29 5.22 6.55
C ASN A 80 -17.63 5.88 7.79
N SER A 81 -16.33 5.82 7.92
CA SER A 81 -15.59 6.58 8.94
C SER A 81 -14.50 7.43 8.31
N GLU A 82 -14.21 8.55 8.96
CA GLU A 82 -13.02 9.34 8.63
C GLU A 82 -11.78 8.45 8.77
N VAL A 83 -10.77 8.67 7.91
CA VAL A 83 -9.46 8.04 8.07
C VAL A 83 -9.03 8.24 9.52
N VAL A 84 -8.92 7.16 10.27
CA VAL A 84 -8.39 7.24 11.63
C VAL A 84 -6.92 7.62 11.49
N SER A 85 -6.67 8.92 11.57
CA SER A 85 -5.29 9.41 11.62
C SER A 85 -4.68 8.89 12.90
N ALA A 86 -3.54 8.21 12.76
CA ALA A 86 -2.79 7.76 13.92
C ALA A 86 -2.55 8.95 14.86
N PRO A 87 -2.92 8.87 16.15
CA PRO A 87 -2.54 9.89 17.09
C PRO A 87 -1.01 9.96 17.07
N ARG A 88 -0.48 11.19 16.85
CA ARG A 88 0.97 11.40 16.95
C ARG A 88 1.43 10.82 18.28
N ASN A 89 2.36 9.89 18.26
CA ASN A 89 2.99 9.46 19.49
C ASN A 89 3.62 10.70 20.14
N LYS A 90 3.01 11.16 21.24
CA LYS A 90 3.45 12.36 21.95
C LYS A 90 4.91 12.28 22.40
N ILE A 91 5.44 11.06 22.53
CA ILE A 91 6.83 10.81 22.96
C ILE A 91 7.81 11.00 21.80
N HIS A 92 7.46 10.59 20.58
CA HIS A 92 8.39 10.57 19.44
C HIS A 92 8.00 11.49 18.29
N LYS A 93 6.86 12.19 18.36
CA LYS A 93 6.31 13.03 17.26
C LYS A 93 6.31 12.33 15.89
N SER A 94 6.29 10.99 15.87
CA SER A 94 6.32 10.21 14.65
C SER A 94 4.92 9.76 14.25
N VAL A 95 4.66 9.81 12.95
CA VAL A 95 3.45 9.25 12.33
C VAL A 95 3.70 7.78 12.07
N ALA A 96 2.80 6.90 12.52
CA ALA A 96 2.89 5.48 12.19
C ALA A 96 2.75 5.28 10.68
N PRO A 97 3.59 4.43 10.05
CA PRO A 97 3.48 4.18 8.63
C PRO A 97 2.14 3.50 8.30
N PRO A 98 1.52 3.83 7.15
CA PRO A 98 0.33 3.13 6.70
C PRO A 98 0.65 1.66 6.41
N LEU A 99 -0.32 0.77 6.66
CA LEU A 99 -0.17 -0.65 6.32
C LEU A 99 -0.58 -0.97 4.88
N THR A 100 -1.16 -0.01 4.17
CA THR A 100 -1.45 -0.19 2.74
C THR A 100 -0.18 -0.59 2.00
N ASN A 101 -0.27 -1.73 1.31
CA ASN A 101 0.84 -2.32 0.57
C ASN A 101 2.06 -2.71 1.43
N VAL A 102 1.92 -2.92 2.73
CA VAL A 102 3.02 -3.38 3.59
C VAL A 102 3.66 -4.66 3.06
N ALA A 103 2.85 -5.54 2.48
CA ALA A 103 3.30 -6.78 1.85
C ALA A 103 4.14 -6.61 0.57
N LEU A 104 4.24 -5.40 0.02
CA LEU A 104 5.00 -5.13 -1.20
C LEU A 104 6.40 -4.57 -0.93
N TYR A 105 6.82 -4.44 0.32
CA TYR A 105 8.20 -4.06 0.62
C TYR A 105 9.17 -5.22 0.33
N LYS A 106 10.38 -4.88 -0.13
CA LYS A 106 11.40 -5.83 -0.61
C LYS A 106 11.74 -6.92 0.39
N ASP A 107 11.84 -6.56 1.66
CA ASP A 107 12.20 -7.49 2.74
C ASP A 107 11.14 -8.58 2.96
N VAL A 108 9.91 -8.35 2.46
CA VAL A 108 8.81 -9.32 2.46
C VAL A 108 8.85 -10.23 1.20
N PHE A 109 9.60 -9.83 0.17
CA PHE A 109 9.56 -10.46 -1.17
C PHE A 109 10.86 -11.13 -1.62
N THR A 110 12.01 -10.80 -1.04
CA THR A 110 13.31 -11.28 -1.55
C THR A 110 13.58 -12.73 -1.23
N ASP A 111 12.97 -13.24 -0.16
CA ASP A 111 13.01 -14.66 0.19
C ASP A 111 11.59 -15.14 0.51
N PRO A 112 10.99 -16.02 -0.33
CA PRO A 112 9.66 -16.59 -0.05
C PRO A 112 9.64 -17.45 1.23
N GLN A 113 10.80 -17.75 1.82
CA GLN A 113 10.93 -18.45 3.09
C GLN A 113 11.17 -17.50 4.26
N ALA A 114 11.50 -16.23 3.99
CA ALA A 114 11.67 -15.25 5.05
C ALA A 114 10.30 -14.87 5.65
N ASN A 115 10.23 -14.91 6.96
CA ASN A 115 9.03 -14.57 7.74
C ASN A 115 8.96 -13.07 8.02
N ASP A 116 9.40 -12.22 7.11
CA ASP A 116 9.70 -10.81 7.40
C ASP A 116 8.50 -10.04 7.92
N LEU A 117 7.29 -10.24 7.35
CA LEU A 117 6.10 -9.58 7.88
C LEU A 117 5.67 -10.16 9.22
N GLU A 118 5.73 -11.48 9.39
CA GLU A 118 5.44 -12.16 10.64
C GLU A 118 6.39 -11.73 11.75
N GLU A 119 7.68 -11.58 11.46
CA GLU A 119 8.67 -11.08 12.42
C GLU A 119 8.42 -9.62 12.78
N ILE A 120 8.12 -8.76 11.80
CA ILE A 120 7.77 -7.35 12.04
C ILE A 120 6.51 -7.26 12.91
N VAL A 121 5.46 -7.99 12.56
CA VAL A 121 4.20 -8.01 13.33
C VAL A 121 4.48 -8.51 14.75
N LYS A 122 5.24 -9.59 14.90
CA LYS A 122 5.62 -10.15 16.21
C LYS A 122 6.36 -9.11 17.05
N GLU A 123 7.38 -8.49 16.49
CA GLU A 123 8.15 -7.46 17.20
C GLU A 123 7.28 -6.28 17.62
N ARG A 124 6.43 -5.78 16.71
CA ARG A 124 5.55 -4.62 16.97
C ARG A 124 4.48 -4.93 18.00
N VAL A 125 3.89 -6.10 17.91
CA VAL A 125 2.92 -6.57 18.89
C VAL A 125 3.58 -6.66 20.27
N HIS A 126 4.79 -7.22 20.36
CA HIS A 126 5.51 -7.34 21.64
C HIS A 126 5.94 -5.99 22.23
N THR A 127 6.41 -5.07 21.39
CA THR A 127 7.01 -3.81 21.87
C THR A 127 5.97 -2.72 22.09
N ALA A 128 5.00 -2.60 21.18
CA ALA A 128 4.06 -1.49 21.18
C ALA A 128 2.74 -1.79 21.91
N ILE A 129 2.32 -3.05 21.94
CA ILE A 129 0.97 -3.44 22.38
C ILE A 129 1.00 -4.34 23.60
N MET A 130 1.73 -5.44 23.55
CA MET A 130 1.69 -6.48 24.60
C MET A 130 2.73 -6.32 25.71
N LEU A 131 3.70 -5.42 25.55
CA LEU A 131 4.80 -5.25 26.52
C LEU A 131 5.43 -6.58 26.96
N LYS A 132 5.54 -7.56 26.04
CA LYS A 132 6.11 -8.90 26.21
C LYS A 132 5.28 -9.88 27.08
N ASP A 133 4.05 -9.57 27.45
CA ASP A 133 3.21 -10.48 28.26
C ASP A 133 2.28 -11.34 27.36
N GLU A 134 2.89 -12.26 26.61
CA GLU A 134 2.18 -13.17 25.72
C GLU A 134 1.19 -14.07 26.46
N LYS A 135 1.54 -14.53 27.67
CA LYS A 135 0.73 -15.50 28.43
C LYS A 135 -0.62 -14.89 28.80
N THR A 136 -0.61 -13.67 29.31
CA THR A 136 -1.84 -12.96 29.67
C THR A 136 -2.74 -12.72 28.46
N ILE A 137 -2.17 -12.35 27.31
CA ILE A 137 -2.94 -12.10 26.10
C ILE A 137 -3.55 -13.40 25.56
N VAL A 138 -2.75 -14.46 25.46
CA VAL A 138 -3.24 -15.78 25.02
C VAL A 138 -4.36 -16.30 25.95
N ALA A 139 -4.16 -16.20 27.27
CA ALA A 139 -5.17 -16.61 28.25
C ALA A 139 -6.47 -15.80 28.09
N ARG A 140 -6.37 -14.47 27.91
CA ARG A 140 -7.52 -13.57 27.72
C ARG A 140 -8.32 -13.92 26.46
N LEU A 141 -7.66 -14.16 25.33
CA LEU A 141 -8.34 -14.57 24.09
C LEU A 141 -8.95 -15.97 24.23
N SER A 142 -8.27 -16.89 24.94
CA SER A 142 -8.73 -18.25 25.15
C SER A 142 -10.00 -18.35 26.03
N GLN A 143 -10.32 -17.31 26.79
CA GLN A 143 -11.57 -17.24 27.54
C GLN A 143 -12.79 -16.94 26.66
N VAL A 144 -12.59 -16.49 25.43
CA VAL A 144 -13.66 -16.19 24.48
C VAL A 144 -13.94 -17.41 23.60
N PRO A 145 -15.10 -18.07 23.74
CA PRO A 145 -15.44 -19.29 22.98
C PRO A 145 -15.31 -19.11 21.48
N GLU A 146 -15.84 -18.01 20.94
CA GLU A 146 -15.81 -17.71 19.52
C GLU A 146 -14.38 -17.62 18.98
N TYR A 147 -13.42 -17.08 19.73
CA TYR A 147 -12.01 -17.11 19.29
C TYR A 147 -11.43 -18.52 19.23
N ARG A 148 -11.78 -19.41 20.15
CA ARG A 148 -11.30 -20.81 20.08
C ARG A 148 -11.75 -21.48 18.79
N GLU A 149 -13.01 -21.29 18.41
CA GLU A 149 -13.59 -21.82 17.16
C GLU A 149 -12.93 -21.19 15.93
N LEU A 150 -12.76 -19.87 15.91
CA LEU A 150 -12.11 -19.16 14.82
C LEU A 150 -10.65 -19.59 14.61
N PHE A 151 -9.89 -19.78 15.70
CA PHE A 151 -8.52 -20.29 15.60
C PHE A 151 -8.47 -21.74 15.09
N GLU A 152 -9.35 -22.61 15.57
CA GLU A 152 -9.44 -23.99 15.10
C GLU A 152 -9.79 -24.05 13.61
N LYS A 153 -10.77 -23.27 13.17
CA LYS A 153 -11.15 -23.16 11.76
C LYS A 153 -9.99 -22.62 10.89
N SER A 154 -9.28 -21.63 11.38
CA SER A 154 -8.19 -20.97 10.63
C SER A 154 -6.93 -21.83 10.50
N PHE A 155 -6.63 -22.68 11.49
CA PHE A 155 -5.39 -23.46 11.58
C PHE A 155 -5.56 -24.97 11.53
N GLY A 156 -6.81 -25.47 11.45
CA GLY A 156 -7.12 -26.90 11.37
C GLY A 156 -6.87 -27.69 12.67
N SER A 157 -6.58 -26.99 13.78
CA SER A 157 -6.38 -27.63 15.09
C SER A 157 -6.64 -26.62 16.21
N PRO A 158 -7.10 -27.08 17.39
CA PRO A 158 -7.42 -26.19 18.50
C PRO A 158 -6.17 -25.51 19.07
N GLY A 159 -6.41 -24.45 19.84
CA GLY A 159 -5.38 -23.75 20.61
C GLY A 159 -5.03 -22.38 20.03
N ILE A 160 -4.87 -21.42 20.93
CA ILE A 160 -4.44 -20.07 20.65
C ILE A 160 -2.98 -19.96 21.08
N THR A 161 -2.13 -19.51 20.17
CA THR A 161 -0.71 -19.25 20.43
C THR A 161 -0.31 -17.91 19.84
N MET A 162 0.79 -17.34 20.32
CA MET A 162 1.34 -16.11 19.79
C MET A 162 1.69 -16.21 18.31
N ASP A 163 2.31 -17.33 17.90
CA ASP A 163 2.61 -17.61 16.50
C ASP A 163 1.36 -17.57 15.61
N ARG A 164 0.27 -18.18 16.05
CA ARG A 164 -1.01 -18.16 15.30
C ARG A 164 -1.65 -16.77 15.26
N ILE A 165 -1.56 -16.00 16.35
CA ILE A 165 -2.02 -14.60 16.39
C ILE A 165 -1.27 -13.78 15.34
N VAL A 166 0.06 -13.86 15.36
CA VAL A 166 0.93 -13.16 14.39
C VAL A 166 0.61 -13.59 12.97
N LYS A 167 0.52 -14.87 12.69
CA LYS A 167 0.21 -15.41 11.36
C LYS A 167 -1.14 -14.93 10.84
N ALA A 168 -2.18 -14.89 11.69
CA ALA A 168 -3.49 -14.40 11.29
C ALA A 168 -3.44 -12.90 10.96
N ILE A 169 -2.83 -12.07 11.83
CA ILE A 169 -2.68 -10.62 11.60
C ILE A 169 -1.89 -10.36 10.31
N SER A 170 -0.74 -11.02 10.12
CA SER A 170 0.07 -10.87 8.91
C SER A 170 -0.66 -11.31 7.64
N THR A 171 -1.51 -12.36 7.73
CA THR A 171 -2.34 -12.78 6.59
C THR A 171 -3.36 -11.70 6.24
N PHE A 172 -4.00 -11.08 7.24
CA PHE A 172 -4.89 -9.95 7.03
C PHE A 172 -4.16 -8.73 6.45
N GLU A 173 -3.01 -8.34 7.01
CA GLU A 173 -2.24 -7.19 6.52
C GLU A 173 -1.82 -7.35 5.06
N ARG A 174 -1.57 -8.58 4.58
CA ARG A 174 -1.30 -8.89 3.17
C ARG A 174 -2.49 -8.63 2.25
N THR A 175 -3.70 -8.48 2.79
CA THR A 175 -4.89 -8.13 1.99
C THR A 175 -5.10 -6.63 1.85
N ILE A 176 -4.37 -5.80 2.60
CA ILE A 176 -4.49 -4.33 2.55
C ILE A 176 -3.67 -3.80 1.36
N ILE A 177 -4.20 -4.00 0.17
CA ILE A 177 -3.53 -3.69 -1.09
C ILE A 177 -4.26 -2.59 -1.86
N SER A 178 -3.54 -1.54 -2.21
CA SER A 178 -3.93 -0.53 -3.19
C SER A 178 -3.36 -0.91 -4.56
N LYS A 179 -4.22 -1.16 -5.51
CA LYS A 179 -3.90 -1.54 -6.90
C LYS A 179 -4.94 -0.94 -7.85
N ASN A 180 -4.78 -1.21 -9.15
CA ASN A 180 -5.71 -0.75 -10.21
C ASN A 180 -5.84 0.79 -10.25
N SER A 181 -4.77 1.51 -9.92
CA SER A 181 -4.70 2.96 -10.06
C SER A 181 -4.80 3.37 -11.52
N LYS A 182 -5.02 4.67 -11.79
CA LYS A 182 -4.95 5.19 -13.17
C LYS A 182 -3.62 4.85 -13.83
N PHE A 183 -2.51 4.91 -13.08
CA PHE A 183 -1.20 4.51 -13.56
C PHE A 183 -1.15 3.01 -13.88
N ASP A 184 -1.66 2.12 -13.01
CA ASP A 184 -1.66 0.68 -13.27
C ASP A 184 -2.44 0.36 -14.56
N ARG A 185 -3.62 0.93 -14.74
CA ARG A 185 -4.44 0.76 -15.96
C ARG A 185 -3.74 1.28 -17.22
N TYR A 186 -3.05 2.41 -17.11
CA TYR A 186 -2.24 2.94 -18.19
C TYR A 186 -1.12 1.98 -18.61
N VAL A 187 -0.41 1.39 -17.65
CA VAL A 187 0.64 0.40 -17.93
C VAL A 187 0.06 -0.86 -18.55
N MET A 188 -1.14 -1.28 -18.13
CA MET A 188 -1.87 -2.43 -18.71
C MET A 188 -2.52 -2.12 -20.06
N GLY A 189 -2.26 -0.94 -20.66
CA GLY A 189 -2.65 -0.59 -22.02
C GLY A 189 -3.89 0.30 -22.17
N GLU A 190 -4.50 0.78 -21.09
CA GLU A 190 -5.57 1.77 -21.12
C GLU A 190 -4.96 3.18 -21.30
N GLU A 191 -4.68 3.56 -22.56
CA GLU A 191 -4.01 4.83 -22.89
C GLU A 191 -4.72 6.08 -22.34
N SER A 192 -6.03 6.04 -22.19
CA SER A 192 -6.87 7.13 -21.68
C SER A 192 -6.86 7.24 -20.16
N ALA A 193 -6.33 6.25 -19.42
CA ALA A 193 -6.32 6.24 -17.98
C ALA A 193 -5.50 7.39 -17.38
N LEU A 194 -4.43 7.81 -18.06
CA LEU A 194 -3.65 8.98 -17.69
C LEU A 194 -3.99 10.19 -18.58
N SER A 195 -4.19 11.34 -17.94
CA SER A 195 -4.29 12.62 -18.63
C SER A 195 -2.95 13.03 -19.27
N PRO A 196 -2.94 13.98 -20.23
CA PRO A 196 -1.70 14.49 -20.80
C PRO A 196 -0.72 15.05 -19.73
N SER A 197 -1.23 15.73 -18.70
CA SER A 197 -0.43 16.25 -17.58
C SER A 197 0.18 15.10 -16.77
N GLN A 198 -0.59 14.06 -16.46
CA GLN A 198 -0.11 12.88 -15.73
C GLN A 198 0.97 12.12 -16.52
N LYS A 199 0.85 12.04 -17.85
CA LYS A 199 1.89 11.42 -18.70
C LYS A 199 3.19 12.24 -18.72
N ARG A 200 3.11 13.58 -18.79
CA ARG A 200 4.30 14.44 -18.64
C ARG A 200 4.90 14.31 -17.24
N GLY A 201 4.06 14.24 -16.20
CA GLY A 201 4.49 14.02 -14.82
C GLY A 201 5.20 12.68 -14.61
N LEU A 202 4.76 11.63 -15.28
CA LEU A 202 5.45 10.34 -15.30
C LEU A 202 6.86 10.48 -15.91
N ASP A 203 7.02 11.20 -17.03
CA ASP A 203 8.33 11.46 -17.62
C ASP A 203 9.23 12.25 -16.65
N VAL A 204 8.69 13.28 -16.01
CA VAL A 204 9.42 14.03 -14.98
C VAL A 204 9.86 13.12 -13.83
N PHE A 205 8.97 12.26 -13.34
CA PHE A 205 9.26 11.31 -12.26
C PHE A 205 10.37 10.32 -12.61
N MET A 206 10.30 9.73 -13.81
CA MET A 206 11.26 8.72 -14.28
C MET A 206 12.62 9.32 -14.62
N ASN A 207 12.63 10.43 -15.35
CA ASN A 207 13.83 10.91 -16.07
C ASN A 207 14.42 12.19 -15.47
N LYS A 208 13.62 13.26 -15.31
CA LYS A 208 14.14 14.58 -14.96
C LYS A 208 14.38 14.75 -13.46
N ALA A 209 13.38 14.43 -12.63
CA ALA A 209 13.49 14.55 -11.18
C ALA A 209 14.16 13.34 -10.51
N LYS A 210 14.36 12.23 -11.27
CA LYS A 210 15.05 11.02 -10.83
C LYS A 210 14.46 10.40 -9.56
N CYS A 211 13.16 10.52 -9.36
CA CYS A 211 12.47 10.00 -8.18
C CYS A 211 12.61 8.46 -8.08
N THR A 212 12.80 7.79 -9.22
CA THR A 212 13.00 6.34 -9.30
C THR A 212 14.32 5.85 -8.69
N GLN A 213 15.23 6.73 -8.30
CA GLN A 213 16.43 6.32 -7.57
C GLN A 213 16.07 5.66 -6.23
N CYS A 214 15.01 6.15 -5.57
CA CYS A 214 14.47 5.60 -4.33
C CYS A 214 13.06 5.00 -4.54
N HIS A 215 12.20 5.62 -5.36
CA HIS A 215 10.81 5.23 -5.57
C HIS A 215 10.65 4.33 -6.80
N LYS A 216 10.98 3.04 -6.68
CA LYS A 216 10.93 2.03 -7.75
C LYS A 216 10.14 0.79 -7.36
N GLY A 217 9.88 -0.06 -8.35
CA GLY A 217 9.14 -1.30 -8.15
C GLY A 217 7.64 -1.11 -7.86
N PRO A 218 6.90 -2.19 -7.58
CA PRO A 218 5.45 -2.18 -7.53
C PRO A 218 4.88 -1.32 -6.38
N ASN A 219 5.68 -1.06 -5.37
CA ASN A 219 5.32 -0.21 -4.23
C ASN A 219 5.84 1.23 -4.37
N PHE A 220 6.53 1.60 -5.45
CA PHE A 220 7.24 2.86 -5.58
C PHE A 220 8.14 3.12 -4.36
N SER A 221 8.92 2.11 -3.98
CA SER A 221 9.87 2.11 -2.86
C SER A 221 10.98 1.11 -3.15
N ASP A 222 12.22 1.46 -2.86
CA ASP A 222 13.35 0.54 -2.87
C ASP A 222 13.46 -0.28 -1.59
N SER A 223 12.63 0.03 -0.58
CA SER A 223 12.65 -0.54 0.77
C SER A 223 13.88 -0.20 1.60
N GLU A 224 14.82 0.56 1.04
CA GLU A 224 16.05 0.97 1.71
C GLU A 224 15.83 2.17 2.64
N GLN A 225 16.83 2.47 3.47
CA GLN A 225 16.78 3.56 4.43
C GLN A 225 17.64 4.75 3.97
N HIS A 226 17.03 5.92 3.88
CA HIS A 226 17.66 7.16 3.42
C HIS A 226 17.45 8.31 4.41
N THR A 227 18.39 9.25 4.41
CA THR A 227 18.18 10.53 5.09
C THR A 227 17.35 11.45 4.20
N THR A 228 16.31 12.03 4.77
CA THR A 228 15.30 12.79 4.01
C THR A 228 15.67 14.24 3.73
N GLY A 229 16.81 14.71 4.23
CA GLY A 229 17.23 16.10 4.08
C GLY A 229 16.39 17.10 4.88
N LEU A 230 15.66 16.66 5.91
CA LEU A 230 14.97 17.56 6.83
C LEU A 230 15.96 18.20 7.81
N LYS A 231 15.73 19.46 8.16
CA LYS A 231 16.63 20.20 9.07
C LYS A 231 16.61 19.57 10.48
N GLY A 232 17.78 19.24 11.00
CA GLY A 232 17.95 18.68 12.34
C GLY A 232 17.61 17.18 12.42
N ILE A 233 17.29 16.53 11.30
CA ILE A 233 16.98 15.10 11.24
C ILE A 233 18.15 14.36 10.59
N THR A 234 18.76 13.46 11.33
CA THR A 234 19.88 12.61 10.86
C THR A 234 19.45 11.14 10.71
N GLN A 235 18.27 10.80 11.25
CA GLN A 235 17.72 9.45 11.19
C GLN A 235 17.47 9.04 9.74
N LYS A 236 17.88 7.83 9.39
CA LYS A 236 17.50 7.20 8.13
C LYS A 236 16.08 6.65 8.24
N ILE A 237 15.28 6.88 7.22
CA ILE A 237 13.88 6.47 7.14
C ILE A 237 13.72 5.59 5.92
N ARG A 238 13.00 4.47 6.05
CA ARG A 238 12.66 3.62 4.91
C ARG A 238 11.89 4.43 3.89
N THR A 239 12.24 4.32 2.62
CA THR A 239 11.49 4.92 1.51
C THR A 239 10.03 4.47 1.59
N PRO A 240 9.08 5.38 1.82
CA PRO A 240 7.67 5.00 1.90
C PRO A 240 7.10 4.72 0.52
N SER A 241 6.03 3.91 0.47
CA SER A 241 5.22 3.77 -0.74
C SER A 241 4.65 5.12 -1.18
N LEU A 242 4.64 5.35 -2.50
CA LEU A 242 3.92 6.48 -3.09
C LEU A 242 2.48 6.10 -3.52
N ARG A 243 2.09 4.84 -3.42
CA ARG A 243 0.70 4.47 -3.66
C ARG A 243 -0.18 5.14 -2.63
N ASP A 244 -1.31 5.68 -3.08
CA ASP A 244 -2.26 6.46 -2.27
C ASP A 244 -1.64 7.69 -1.58
N VAL A 245 -0.51 8.20 -2.07
CA VAL A 245 0.17 9.35 -1.46
C VAL A 245 -0.74 10.60 -1.41
N SER A 246 -1.65 10.76 -2.37
CA SER A 246 -2.61 11.86 -2.42
C SER A 246 -3.68 11.82 -1.32
N LYS A 247 -3.93 10.64 -0.72
CA LYS A 247 -4.91 10.47 0.38
C LYS A 247 -4.35 10.88 1.75
N LYS A 248 -3.04 11.15 1.84
CA LYS A 248 -2.40 11.49 3.12
C LYS A 248 -2.65 12.93 3.50
N SER A 249 -2.92 13.18 4.77
CA SER A 249 -3.06 14.51 5.37
C SER A 249 -1.76 15.03 5.99
N GLU A 250 -0.81 14.16 6.27
CA GLU A 250 0.49 14.49 6.85
C GLU A 250 1.60 13.72 6.13
N PHE A 251 2.70 14.37 5.90
CA PHE A 251 3.85 13.84 5.18
C PHE A 251 5.12 13.93 6.02
N MET A 252 6.12 13.14 5.63
CA MET A 252 7.35 12.85 6.34
C MET A 252 7.08 12.07 7.64
N HIS A 253 8.12 11.47 8.21
CA HIS A 253 7.98 10.66 9.43
C HIS A 253 7.57 11.45 10.68
N ASN A 254 7.78 12.77 10.65
CA ASN A 254 7.43 13.69 11.74
C ASN A 254 6.18 14.54 11.45
N GLY A 255 5.53 14.33 10.29
CA GLY A 255 4.36 15.11 9.88
C GLY A 255 4.65 16.58 9.58
N GLU A 256 5.89 16.91 9.14
CA GLU A 256 6.32 18.30 8.93
C GLU A 256 5.53 19.01 7.84
N PHE A 257 5.12 18.30 6.80
CA PHE A 257 4.32 18.86 5.71
C PHE A 257 2.89 18.33 5.73
N THR A 258 1.95 19.19 5.34
CA THR A 258 0.52 18.85 5.19
C THR A 258 0.04 18.93 3.73
N LYS A 259 0.92 19.31 2.81
CA LYS A 259 0.62 19.42 1.39
C LYS A 259 1.65 18.64 0.58
N LEU A 260 1.19 17.88 -0.40
CA LEU A 260 2.04 17.12 -1.31
C LEU A 260 2.98 18.04 -2.11
N GLU A 261 2.52 19.24 -2.43
CA GLU A 261 3.28 20.29 -3.10
C GLU A 261 4.55 20.68 -2.31
N ASP A 262 4.44 20.78 -0.99
CA ASP A 262 5.57 21.13 -0.13
C ASP A 262 6.60 19.98 -0.07
N VAL A 263 6.13 18.74 -0.07
CA VAL A 263 6.97 17.54 -0.16
C VAL A 263 7.76 17.53 -1.47
N VAL A 264 7.06 17.73 -2.61
CA VAL A 264 7.70 17.77 -3.93
C VAL A 264 8.72 18.90 -3.98
N ASN A 265 8.37 20.09 -3.50
CA ASN A 265 9.28 21.24 -3.44
C ASN A 265 10.53 20.97 -2.59
N HIS A 266 10.36 20.25 -1.46
CA HIS A 266 11.49 19.88 -0.58
C HIS A 266 12.46 18.93 -1.32
N PHE A 267 11.97 17.87 -1.94
CA PHE A 267 12.81 16.91 -2.64
C PHE A 267 13.45 17.49 -3.92
N VAL A 268 12.70 18.28 -4.68
CA VAL A 268 13.23 18.97 -5.89
C VAL A 268 14.36 19.93 -5.55
N LYS A 269 14.35 20.55 -4.37
CA LYS A 269 15.45 21.41 -3.88
C LYS A 269 16.65 20.62 -3.34
N GLY A 270 16.58 19.30 -3.23
CA GLY A 270 17.63 18.47 -2.64
C GLY A 270 17.65 18.51 -1.11
N GLY A 271 16.51 18.77 -0.48
CA GLY A 271 16.37 18.90 0.98
C GLY A 271 16.50 20.34 1.48
N SER A 272 16.52 20.50 2.79
CA SER A 272 16.68 21.78 3.47
C SER A 272 18.14 22.21 3.48
N LYS A 273 18.40 23.50 3.32
CA LYS A 273 19.78 24.07 3.35
C LYS A 273 20.47 23.72 4.69
N GLY A 274 21.67 23.14 4.61
CA GLY A 274 22.45 22.75 5.79
C GLY A 274 21.98 21.51 6.51
N SER A 275 21.04 20.73 5.93
CA SER A 275 20.67 19.41 6.43
C SER A 275 21.64 18.32 5.97
N ILE A 276 21.60 17.18 6.67
CA ILE A 276 22.22 15.94 6.19
C ILE A 276 21.25 15.28 5.23
N SER A 277 21.64 15.21 3.96
CA SER A 277 20.84 14.58 2.90
C SER A 277 21.51 13.30 2.43
N ASP A 278 20.72 12.37 1.90
CA ASP A 278 21.23 11.20 1.20
C ASP A 278 22.06 11.65 -0.03
N PRO A 279 23.16 10.98 -0.37
CA PRO A 279 23.96 11.30 -1.56
C PRO A 279 23.16 11.30 -2.88
N LEU A 280 22.07 10.54 -2.95
CA LEU A 280 21.17 10.48 -4.09
C LEU A 280 20.21 11.70 -4.15
N LEU A 281 19.96 12.35 -3.01
CA LEU A 281 19.05 13.50 -2.94
C LEU A 281 19.77 14.77 -3.40
N LYS A 282 19.65 15.06 -4.69
CA LYS A 282 20.26 16.25 -5.31
C LYS A 282 19.18 17.16 -5.89
N PRO A 283 19.43 18.49 -5.96
CA PRO A 283 18.52 19.40 -6.62
C PRO A 283 18.23 18.98 -8.07
N SER A 284 16.98 19.11 -8.47
CA SER A 284 16.50 18.81 -9.83
C SER A 284 16.11 20.10 -10.53
N ALA A 285 16.59 20.31 -11.76
CA ALA A 285 16.24 21.47 -12.58
C ALA A 285 14.94 21.21 -13.34
N ILE A 286 13.79 21.28 -12.64
CA ILE A 286 12.47 21.20 -13.24
C ILE A 286 11.71 22.52 -13.07
N SER A 287 10.88 22.87 -14.06
CA SER A 287 10.07 24.09 -14.05
C SER A 287 8.86 23.97 -13.09
N GLU A 288 8.20 25.08 -12.79
CA GLU A 288 6.96 25.08 -12.01
C GLU A 288 5.82 24.30 -12.70
N GLU A 289 5.77 24.29 -14.03
CA GLU A 289 4.82 23.49 -14.80
C GLU A 289 5.11 22.00 -14.65
N GLU A 290 6.37 21.60 -14.76
CA GLU A 290 6.80 20.22 -14.56
C GLU A 290 6.54 19.73 -13.13
N LYS A 291 6.66 20.60 -12.12
CA LYS A 291 6.24 20.25 -10.74
C LYS A 291 4.75 19.96 -10.63
N LYS A 292 3.91 20.79 -11.29
CA LYS A 292 2.45 20.55 -11.33
C LYS A 292 2.14 19.21 -12.01
N ASP A 293 2.77 18.95 -13.16
CA ASP A 293 2.61 17.68 -13.88
C ASP A 293 3.06 16.49 -13.00
N LEU A 294 4.17 16.61 -12.28
CA LEU A 294 4.67 15.60 -11.34
C LEU A 294 3.65 15.32 -10.21
N ILE A 295 3.05 16.35 -9.64
CA ILE A 295 2.03 16.22 -8.59
C ILE A 295 0.78 15.51 -9.16
N GLU A 296 0.35 15.85 -10.37
CA GLU A 296 -0.75 15.16 -11.05
C GLU A 296 -0.43 13.68 -11.31
N PHE A 297 0.81 13.36 -11.68
CA PHE A 297 1.24 11.97 -11.76
C PHE A 297 1.16 11.25 -10.40
N LEU A 298 1.66 11.85 -9.32
CA LEU A 298 1.56 11.27 -7.98
C LEU A 298 0.12 11.02 -7.55
N ARG A 299 -0.84 11.88 -7.93
CA ARG A 299 -2.27 11.67 -7.73
C ARG A 299 -2.82 10.50 -8.54
N SER A 300 -2.22 10.17 -9.68
CA SER A 300 -2.62 9.02 -10.49
C SER A 300 -2.26 7.67 -9.88
N LEU A 301 -1.44 7.65 -8.82
CA LEU A 301 -1.06 6.46 -8.07
C LEU A 301 -2.11 6.06 -7.02
N GLU A 302 -3.21 6.80 -6.93
CA GLU A 302 -4.35 6.46 -6.10
C GLU A 302 -5.06 5.23 -6.67
N GLY A 303 -4.98 4.13 -5.91
CA GLY A 303 -5.59 2.86 -6.30
C GLY A 303 -7.02 2.72 -5.81
N GLU A 304 -7.66 1.68 -6.31
CA GLU A 304 -8.91 1.22 -5.74
C GLU A 304 -8.61 0.62 -4.36
N SER A 305 -9.12 1.26 -3.34
CA SER A 305 -9.14 0.72 -1.99
C SER A 305 -10.53 0.18 -1.72
N HIS A 306 -10.59 -0.95 -1.04
CA HIS A 306 -11.83 -1.45 -0.49
C HIS A 306 -11.85 -1.05 0.99
N PRO A 307 -12.65 -0.02 1.36
CA PRO A 307 -12.77 0.38 2.76
C PRO A 307 -13.11 -0.81 3.62
N LEU A 308 -12.38 -1.00 4.70
CA LEU A 308 -12.63 -2.10 5.61
C LEU A 308 -13.88 -1.79 6.43
N GLU A 309 -14.83 -2.72 6.44
CA GLU A 309 -15.88 -2.69 7.44
C GLU A 309 -15.29 -2.97 8.81
N MET A 310 -15.65 -2.15 9.79
CA MET A 310 -15.28 -2.40 11.18
C MET A 310 -15.89 -3.73 11.63
N PRO A 311 -15.08 -4.74 12.01
CA PRO A 311 -15.62 -6.01 12.40
C PRO A 311 -16.33 -5.94 13.77
N LYS A 312 -17.35 -6.75 13.96
CA LYS A 312 -17.93 -6.96 15.28
C LYS A 312 -17.01 -7.87 16.09
N ILE A 313 -16.35 -7.30 17.07
CA ILE A 313 -15.41 -8.06 17.90
C ILE A 313 -16.17 -9.06 18.79
N PRO A 314 -15.73 -10.34 18.87
CA PRO A 314 -16.33 -11.36 19.74
C PRO A 314 -16.43 -10.88 21.19
N ARG A 315 -17.55 -11.19 21.85
CA ARG A 315 -17.75 -10.84 23.26
C ARG A 315 -17.29 -11.98 24.16
N ALA A 316 -16.79 -11.64 25.35
CA ALA A 316 -16.48 -12.61 26.40
C ALA A 316 -17.76 -13.20 26.99
#